data_d5fc2055b6cc34f47c8b8e379158f39a
#
_entry.id   d5fc2055b6cc34f47c8b8e379158f39a
#
_cell.length_a   1.000
_cell.length_b   1.000
_cell.length_c   1.000
_cell.angle_alpha   90.00
_cell.angle_beta   90.00
_cell.angle_gamma   90.00
#
_symmetry.space_group_name_H-M   'P 1'
#
loop_
_entity.id
_entity.type
_entity.pdbx_description
1 polymer ?
#
loop_
_entity_poly.entity_id
_entity_poly.type
_entity_poly.pdbx_seq_one_letter_code
_entity_poly.pdbx_strand_id
1 'polypeptide(L)'
;MKLSIRTDIKPETILRARGLGSDNAAQKMLAQTVVRLCDPYVPMSSGSGAHMKTAYTIAPDGSSITYRGPYAHFQYVGEVMVGTRSGSPWAKSGEKKVGAGRALSYNGAPMRGRDWDKRMMADRGDEVVKVVASYVGGKAK
;
A
#
# COMPACT_ATOMS: atom_id res chain seq x y z
N MET A 1 44.78 -9.81 39.37
CA MET A 1 44.28 -10.55 38.17
C MET A 1 43.55 -9.58 37.30
N LYS A 2 43.90 -9.53 36.04
CA LYS A 2 43.20 -8.68 35.04
C LYS A 2 42.44 -9.57 34.08
N LEU A 3 41.10 -9.50 34.07
CA LEU A 3 40.25 -10.17 33.08
C LEU A 3 39.99 -9.21 31.93
N SER A 4 40.37 -9.61 30.72
CA SER A 4 40.05 -8.88 29.51
C SER A 4 39.13 -9.76 28.64
N ILE A 5 37.91 -9.27 28.38
CA ILE A 5 36.94 -9.93 27.49
C ILE A 5 36.92 -9.14 26.18
N ARG A 6 37.21 -9.81 25.07
CA ARG A 6 37.11 -9.25 23.74
C ARG A 6 35.91 -9.86 23.05
N THR A 7 34.96 -9.02 22.63
CA THR A 7 33.80 -9.43 21.84
C THR A 7 33.99 -8.99 20.38
N ASP A 8 33.91 -9.94 19.46
CA ASP A 8 33.95 -9.65 18.02
C ASP A 8 32.53 -9.68 17.46
N ILE A 9 31.81 -8.60 17.72
CA ILE A 9 30.43 -8.39 17.22
C ILE A 9 30.49 -7.50 15.99
N LYS A 10 29.98 -7.98 14.88
CA LYS A 10 29.80 -7.20 13.65
C LYS A 10 28.34 -6.77 13.52
N PRO A 11 27.99 -5.53 13.87
CA PRO A 11 26.60 -5.06 13.86
C PRO A 11 25.91 -5.24 12.51
N GLU A 12 26.64 -5.01 11.40
CA GLU A 12 26.08 -5.13 10.06
C GLU A 12 25.65 -6.57 9.73
N THR A 13 26.39 -7.58 10.21
CA THR A 13 26.01 -8.98 10.01
C THR A 13 24.72 -9.33 10.73
N ILE A 14 24.55 -8.82 11.97
CA ILE A 14 23.33 -9.02 12.75
C ILE A 14 22.15 -8.31 12.09
N LEU A 15 22.33 -7.05 11.67
CA LEU A 15 21.29 -6.29 11.00
C LEU A 15 20.86 -6.96 9.69
N ARG A 16 21.81 -7.43 8.90
CA ARG A 16 21.52 -8.16 7.65
C ARG A 16 20.75 -9.45 7.91
N ALA A 17 21.16 -10.24 8.90
CA ALA A 17 20.46 -11.48 9.26
C ALA A 17 19.02 -11.25 9.71
N ARG A 18 18.70 -10.07 10.22
CA ARG A 18 17.35 -9.64 10.61
C ARG A 18 16.61 -8.88 9.51
N GLY A 19 17.15 -8.77 8.30
CA GLY A 19 16.54 -8.01 7.21
C GLY A 19 16.59 -6.50 7.39
N LEU A 20 17.41 -6.00 8.30
CA LEU A 20 17.59 -4.57 8.61
C LEU A 20 18.88 -4.01 7.99
N GLY A 21 19.47 -4.74 7.06
CA GLY A 21 20.65 -4.30 6.32
C GLY A 21 20.32 -3.33 5.19
N SER A 22 21.37 -2.93 4.45
CA SER A 22 21.28 -2.00 3.32
C SER A 22 20.49 -2.52 2.11
N ASP A 23 20.10 -3.82 2.12
CA ASP A 23 19.24 -4.45 1.11
C ASP A 23 17.75 -4.11 1.28
N ASN A 24 17.39 -3.42 2.37
CA ASN A 24 16.03 -3.03 2.70
C ASN A 24 15.03 -4.19 2.76
N ALA A 25 15.47 -5.38 3.14
CA ALA A 25 14.62 -6.58 3.12
C ALA A 25 13.37 -6.44 4.02
N ALA A 26 13.51 -5.90 5.23
CA ALA A 26 12.38 -5.64 6.12
C ALA A 26 11.41 -4.58 5.54
N GLN A 27 11.94 -3.54 4.90
CA GLN A 27 11.13 -2.50 4.25
C GLN A 27 10.32 -3.07 3.08
N LYS A 28 10.93 -3.91 2.27
CA LYS A 28 10.24 -4.62 1.16
C LYS A 28 9.16 -5.56 1.69
N MET A 29 9.45 -6.28 2.78
CA MET A 29 8.49 -7.16 3.44
C MET A 29 7.29 -6.37 3.99
N LEU A 30 7.53 -5.21 4.59
CA LEU A 30 6.48 -4.30 5.03
C LEU A 30 5.59 -3.87 3.87
N ALA A 31 6.19 -3.39 2.77
CA ALA A 31 5.43 -2.95 1.60
C ALA A 31 4.56 -4.07 1.00
N GLN A 32 5.10 -5.27 0.86
CA GLN A 32 4.35 -6.44 0.38
C GLN A 32 3.20 -6.81 1.33
N THR A 33 3.44 -6.75 2.64
CA THR A 33 2.41 -7.01 3.66
C THR A 33 1.27 -6.00 3.56
N VAL A 34 1.60 -4.72 3.45
CA VAL A 34 0.60 -3.64 3.31
C VAL A 34 -0.24 -3.86 2.05
N VAL A 35 0.36 -4.13 0.90
CA VAL A 35 -0.38 -4.41 -0.35
C VAL A 35 -1.33 -5.58 -0.18
N ARG A 36 -0.86 -6.70 0.38
CA ARG A 36 -1.67 -7.90 0.62
C ARG A 36 -2.86 -7.61 1.53
N LEU A 37 -2.66 -6.86 2.60
CA LEU A 37 -3.71 -6.54 3.56
C LEU A 37 -4.66 -5.45 3.02
N CYS A 38 -4.20 -4.58 2.12
CA CYS A 38 -5.04 -3.61 1.44
C CYS A 38 -5.98 -4.23 0.39
N ASP A 39 -5.67 -5.41 -0.15
CA ASP A 39 -6.44 -6.00 -1.27
C ASP A 39 -7.97 -6.02 -1.05
N PRO A 40 -8.50 -6.40 0.11
CA PRO A 40 -9.96 -6.37 0.36
C PRO A 40 -10.57 -4.97 0.40
N TYR A 41 -9.76 -3.94 0.61
CA TYR A 41 -10.20 -2.55 0.75
C TYR A 41 -10.09 -1.76 -0.55
N VAL A 42 -9.21 -2.18 -1.46
CA VAL A 42 -8.99 -1.49 -2.75
C VAL A 42 -10.21 -1.67 -3.66
N PRO A 43 -10.70 -0.60 -4.31
CA PRO A 43 -11.80 -0.71 -5.25
C PRO A 43 -11.55 -1.72 -6.38
N MET A 44 -12.59 -2.40 -6.78
CA MET A 44 -12.58 -3.35 -7.89
C MET A 44 -13.39 -2.80 -9.06
N SER A 45 -12.82 -2.82 -10.25
CA SER A 45 -13.57 -2.54 -11.47
C SER A 45 -14.49 -3.71 -11.83
N SER A 46 -15.65 -3.41 -12.40
CA SER A 46 -16.66 -4.39 -12.82
C SER A 46 -16.39 -5.01 -14.20
N GLY A 47 -15.33 -4.61 -14.89
CA GLY A 47 -15.01 -5.06 -16.24
C GLY A 47 -13.88 -6.08 -16.30
N SER A 48 -13.64 -6.63 -17.48
CA SER A 48 -12.55 -7.56 -17.80
C SER A 48 -11.17 -6.90 -17.91
N GLY A 49 -11.06 -5.60 -17.63
CA GLY A 49 -9.81 -4.84 -17.67
C GLY A 49 -8.94 -5.04 -16.43
N ALA A 50 -7.77 -4.41 -16.43
CA ALA A 50 -6.86 -4.41 -15.28
C ALA A 50 -7.55 -3.80 -14.05
N HIS A 51 -7.66 -4.59 -12.99
CA HIS A 51 -8.25 -4.15 -11.75
C HIS A 51 -7.28 -3.26 -10.97
N MET A 52 -7.78 -2.20 -10.33
CA MET A 52 -6.96 -1.30 -9.53
C MET A 52 -6.18 -2.04 -8.44
N LYS A 53 -6.76 -3.06 -7.83
CA LYS A 53 -6.11 -3.86 -6.80
C LYS A 53 -4.81 -4.55 -7.25
N THR A 54 -4.64 -4.76 -8.55
CA THR A 54 -3.42 -5.34 -9.14
C THR A 54 -2.55 -4.30 -9.85
N ALA A 55 -3.06 -3.09 -10.05
CA ALA A 55 -2.37 -2.01 -10.75
C ALA A 55 -1.49 -1.18 -9.77
N TYR A 56 -0.64 -1.84 -9.03
CA TYR A 56 0.32 -1.20 -8.12
C TYR A 56 1.76 -1.50 -8.50
N THR A 57 2.65 -0.67 -8.01
CA THR A 57 4.10 -0.86 -8.09
C THR A 57 4.70 -0.56 -6.72
N ILE A 58 5.56 -1.44 -6.25
CA ILE A 58 6.38 -1.21 -5.06
C ILE A 58 7.74 -0.69 -5.52
N ALA A 59 8.23 0.37 -4.89
CA ALA A 59 9.58 0.89 -5.17
C ALA A 59 10.64 -0.19 -4.89
N PRO A 60 11.76 -0.22 -5.63
CA PRO A 60 12.79 -1.25 -5.47
C PRO A 60 13.36 -1.36 -4.05
N ASP A 61 13.36 -0.29 -3.29
CA ASP A 61 13.80 -0.24 -1.88
C ASP A 61 12.65 -0.50 -0.88
N GLY A 62 11.42 -0.67 -1.36
CA GLY A 62 10.23 -0.84 -0.52
C GLY A 62 9.70 0.44 0.13
N SER A 63 10.23 1.61 -0.23
CA SER A 63 9.89 2.89 0.42
C SER A 63 8.50 3.41 0.08
N SER A 64 7.93 2.99 -1.04
CA SER A 64 6.62 3.44 -1.49
C SER A 64 5.85 2.39 -2.26
N ILE A 65 4.53 2.52 -2.22
CA ILE A 65 3.57 1.75 -3.01
C ILE A 65 2.78 2.76 -3.84
N THR A 66 2.78 2.58 -5.15
CA THR A 66 2.06 3.46 -6.07
C THR A 66 0.98 2.67 -6.79
N TYR A 67 -0.27 3.06 -6.59
CA TYR A 67 -1.39 2.56 -7.40
C TYR A 67 -1.50 3.38 -8.67
N ARG A 68 -1.49 2.69 -9.82
CA ARG A 68 -1.50 3.31 -11.14
C ARG A 68 -2.86 3.11 -11.80
N GLY A 69 -3.26 4.12 -12.54
CA GLY A 69 -4.48 4.10 -13.33
C GLY A 69 -5.04 5.52 -13.48
N PRO A 70 -5.71 5.80 -14.59
CA PRO A 70 -6.23 7.15 -14.87
C PRO A 70 -7.28 7.59 -13.83
N TYR A 71 -7.84 6.66 -13.07
CA TYR A 71 -8.90 6.91 -12.10
C TYR A 71 -8.47 6.69 -10.65
N ALA A 72 -7.23 6.27 -10.40
CA ALA A 72 -6.75 5.89 -9.07
C ALA A 72 -6.96 7.00 -8.04
N HIS A 73 -6.65 8.24 -8.38
CA HIS A 73 -6.84 9.39 -7.50
C HIS A 73 -8.29 9.57 -7.10
N PHE A 74 -9.23 9.56 -8.06
CA PHE A 74 -10.66 9.75 -7.79
C PHE A 74 -11.26 8.60 -6.98
N GLN A 75 -10.81 7.37 -7.26
CA GLN A 75 -11.19 6.21 -6.48
C GLN A 75 -10.70 6.29 -5.03
N TYR A 76 -9.48 6.80 -4.83
CA TYR A 76 -8.92 6.98 -3.50
C TYR A 76 -9.63 8.07 -2.70
N VAL A 77 -9.91 9.21 -3.32
CA VAL A 77 -10.64 10.33 -2.70
C VAL A 77 -12.12 9.99 -2.53
N GLY A 78 -12.66 9.12 -3.35
CA GLY A 78 -14.06 8.70 -3.30
C GLY A 78 -15.01 9.67 -4.00
N GLU A 79 -14.55 10.31 -5.06
CA GLU A 79 -15.30 11.34 -5.77
C GLU A 79 -15.60 10.94 -7.22
N VAL A 80 -16.83 11.16 -7.64
CA VAL A 80 -17.23 10.99 -9.05
C VAL A 80 -16.50 12.04 -9.89
N MET A 81 -15.92 11.59 -11.00
CA MET A 81 -15.29 12.50 -11.95
C MET A 81 -16.13 12.66 -13.21
N VAL A 82 -16.11 13.87 -13.75
CA VAL A 82 -16.83 14.26 -14.96
C VAL A 82 -15.94 15.05 -15.91
N GLY A 83 -16.27 15.04 -17.19
CA GLY A 83 -15.58 15.89 -18.15
C GLY A 83 -15.82 17.36 -17.87
N THR A 84 -14.77 18.18 -18.01
CA THR A 84 -14.81 19.63 -17.74
C THR A 84 -15.77 20.40 -18.64
N ARG A 85 -16.02 19.90 -19.85
CA ARG A 85 -16.91 20.51 -20.85
C ARG A 85 -18.26 19.83 -20.92
N SER A 86 -18.25 18.50 -20.87
CA SER A 86 -19.48 17.69 -21.05
C SER A 86 -20.25 17.49 -19.77
N GLY A 87 -19.63 17.65 -18.60
CA GLY A 87 -20.23 17.30 -17.32
C GLY A 87 -20.56 15.81 -17.17
N SER A 88 -20.15 14.98 -18.14
CA SER A 88 -20.45 13.56 -18.21
C SER A 88 -19.34 12.72 -17.58
N PRO A 89 -19.69 11.62 -16.87
CA PRO A 89 -18.70 10.61 -16.47
C PRO A 89 -18.01 9.95 -17.68
N TRP A 90 -18.67 9.96 -18.82
CA TRP A 90 -18.22 9.44 -20.12
C TRP A 90 -17.58 10.55 -20.97
N ALA A 91 -16.59 11.26 -20.40
CA ALA A 91 -15.90 12.31 -21.14
C ALA A 91 -15.30 11.79 -22.45
N LYS A 92 -15.34 12.64 -23.50
CA LYS A 92 -14.77 12.33 -24.79
C LYS A 92 -13.25 12.22 -24.73
N SER A 93 -12.66 11.53 -25.70
CA SER A 93 -11.20 11.45 -25.83
C SER A 93 -10.57 12.85 -25.82
N GLY A 94 -9.51 13.03 -25.03
CA GLY A 94 -8.82 14.30 -24.87
C GLY A 94 -9.49 15.32 -23.95
N GLU A 95 -10.66 15.02 -23.39
CA GLU A 95 -11.31 15.88 -22.41
C GLU A 95 -10.74 15.62 -21.01
N LYS A 96 -10.27 16.68 -20.33
CA LYS A 96 -9.86 16.61 -18.93
C LYS A 96 -11.05 16.28 -18.03
N LYS A 97 -10.81 15.49 -16.99
CA LYS A 97 -11.81 15.15 -15.99
C LYS A 97 -11.49 15.85 -14.66
N VAL A 98 -12.54 16.24 -13.97
CA VAL A 98 -12.49 16.90 -12.65
C VAL A 98 -13.48 16.25 -11.71
N GLY A 99 -13.28 16.40 -10.41
CA GLY A 99 -14.23 15.96 -9.40
C GLY A 99 -15.56 16.72 -9.52
N ALA A 100 -16.66 16.01 -9.33
CA ALA A 100 -18.02 16.54 -9.45
C ALA A 100 -18.64 16.90 -8.08
N GLY A 101 -17.89 16.80 -6.98
CA GLY A 101 -18.41 17.02 -5.62
C GLY A 101 -19.39 15.94 -5.14
N ARG A 102 -19.51 14.82 -5.83
CA ARG A 102 -20.40 13.69 -5.50
C ARG A 102 -19.60 12.47 -5.11
N ALA A 103 -20.04 11.78 -4.04
CA ALA A 103 -19.40 10.55 -3.59
C ALA A 103 -19.55 9.41 -4.60
N LEU A 104 -18.47 8.62 -4.74
CA LEU A 104 -18.50 7.35 -5.49
C LEU A 104 -19.22 6.27 -4.67
N SER A 105 -19.94 5.41 -5.36
CA SER A 105 -20.37 4.11 -4.84
C SER A 105 -19.39 3.03 -5.30
N TYR A 106 -19.12 2.06 -4.43
CA TYR A 106 -18.17 0.99 -4.68
C TYR A 106 -18.89 -0.36 -4.72
N ASN A 107 -18.52 -1.17 -5.71
CA ASN A 107 -19.08 -2.50 -5.90
C ASN A 107 -18.08 -3.57 -5.43
N GLY A 108 -18.58 -4.76 -5.15
CA GLY A 108 -17.79 -5.97 -4.97
C GLY A 108 -17.78 -6.50 -3.55
N ALA A 109 -17.34 -5.76 -2.56
CA ALA A 109 -17.30 -6.21 -1.17
C ALA A 109 -17.48 -5.02 -0.20
N PRO A 110 -18.02 -5.25 1.01
CA PRO A 110 -18.39 -4.17 1.93
C PRO A 110 -17.22 -3.30 2.38
N MET A 111 -15.99 -3.84 2.37
CA MET A 111 -14.79 -3.10 2.78
C MET A 111 -14.16 -2.26 1.67
N ARG A 112 -14.54 -2.48 0.41
CA ARG A 112 -13.97 -1.74 -0.72
C ARG A 112 -14.42 -0.28 -0.69
N GLY A 113 -13.49 0.64 -0.95
CA GLY A 113 -13.82 2.06 -0.91
C GLY A 113 -12.61 2.98 -0.91
N ARG A 114 -12.90 4.25 -0.65
CA ARG A 114 -11.89 5.31 -0.54
C ARG A 114 -10.95 5.10 0.66
N ASP A 115 -9.85 5.83 0.69
CA ASP A 115 -8.85 5.83 1.80
C ASP A 115 -8.48 4.41 2.26
N TRP A 116 -8.30 3.48 1.31
CA TRP A 116 -8.16 2.05 1.61
C TRP A 116 -6.98 1.70 2.50
N ASP A 117 -5.85 2.40 2.37
CA ASP A 117 -4.68 2.23 3.22
C ASP A 117 -4.94 2.65 4.66
N LYS A 118 -5.57 3.79 4.86
CA LYS A 118 -5.91 4.30 6.21
C LYS A 118 -6.90 3.39 6.91
N ARG A 119 -7.91 2.93 6.17
CA ARG A 119 -8.93 2.01 6.69
C ARG A 119 -8.34 0.64 7.03
N MET A 120 -7.51 0.10 6.16
CA MET A 120 -6.77 -1.13 6.43
C MET A 120 -5.88 -0.99 7.67
N MET A 121 -5.14 0.11 7.80
CA MET A 121 -4.30 0.34 8.98
C MET A 121 -5.10 0.51 10.26
N ALA A 122 -6.27 1.13 10.21
CA ALA A 122 -7.17 1.22 11.37
C ALA A 122 -7.70 -0.16 11.80
N ASP A 123 -8.03 -1.01 10.84
CA ASP A 123 -8.64 -2.32 11.10
C ASP A 123 -7.59 -3.42 11.38
N ARG A 124 -6.45 -3.39 10.70
CA ARG A 124 -5.46 -4.47 10.65
C ARG A 124 -4.01 -4.02 10.88
N GLY A 125 -3.80 -2.81 11.40
CA GLY A 125 -2.46 -2.29 11.69
C GLY A 125 -1.65 -3.19 12.62
N ASP A 126 -2.28 -3.79 13.62
CA ASP A 126 -1.63 -4.75 14.52
C ASP A 126 -1.11 -5.99 13.80
N GLU A 127 -1.82 -6.46 12.77
CA GLU A 127 -1.37 -7.58 11.93
C GLU A 127 -0.12 -7.20 11.12
N VAL A 128 -0.08 -5.98 10.57
CA VAL A 128 1.12 -5.45 9.89
C VAL A 128 2.33 -5.49 10.83
N VAL A 129 2.16 -4.95 12.04
CA VAL A 129 3.22 -4.91 13.05
C VAL A 129 3.70 -6.31 13.42
N LYS A 130 2.78 -7.25 13.66
CA LYS A 130 3.11 -8.63 14.01
C LYS A 130 3.90 -9.35 12.92
N VAL A 131 3.49 -9.20 11.65
CA VAL A 131 4.18 -9.83 10.52
C VAL A 131 5.59 -9.30 10.38
N VAL A 132 5.78 -7.98 10.43
CA VAL A 132 7.10 -7.36 10.32
C VAL A 132 7.98 -7.69 11.53
N ALA A 133 7.43 -7.64 12.74
CA ALA A 133 8.15 -8.01 13.96
C ALA A 133 8.65 -9.45 13.90
N SER A 134 7.82 -10.40 13.46
CA SER A 134 8.23 -11.79 13.26
C SER A 134 9.35 -11.92 12.23
N TYR A 135 9.26 -11.17 11.14
CA TYR A 135 10.27 -11.20 10.08
C TYR A 135 11.65 -10.74 10.58
N VAL A 136 11.71 -9.68 11.38
CA VAL A 136 12.97 -9.16 11.92
C VAL A 136 13.41 -9.87 13.21
N GLY A 137 12.70 -10.91 13.64
CA GLY A 137 13.02 -11.69 14.86
C GLY A 137 12.61 -11.01 16.16
N GLY A 138 11.68 -10.07 16.11
CA GLY A 138 11.08 -9.41 17.26
C GLY A 138 9.78 -10.03 17.71
N LYS A 139 9.18 -9.48 18.77
CA LYS A 139 7.81 -9.74 19.22
C LYS A 139 7.04 -8.42 19.29
N ALA A 140 5.90 -8.37 18.64
CA ALA A 140 4.97 -7.26 18.85
C ALA A 140 4.31 -7.42 20.24
N LYS A 141 4.22 -6.30 20.97
CA LYS A 141 3.47 -6.22 22.23
C LYS A 141 1.97 -6.08 21.94
#